data_ba57480face494308ac2601d683f49a4
#
_entry.id   ba57480face494308ac2601d683f49a4
#
_cell.length_a   1.000
_cell.length_b   1.000
_cell.length_c   1.000
_cell.angle_alpha   90.00
_cell.angle_beta   90.00
_cell.angle_gamma   90.00
#
_symmetry.space_group_name_H-M   'P 1'
#
loop_
_entity.id
_entity.type
_entity.pdbx_description
1 polymer ?
#
loop_
_entity_poly.entity_id
_entity_poly.type
_entity_poly.pdbx_seq_one_letter_code
_entity_poly.pdbx_strand_id
1 'polypeptide(L)'
;MKKPPFEFVPLPKARSTRKPRANGRTMIVDDGLPLAYARDLVALGGDYIDLAKIKTGTARLYPRKQLVKKLKLYRKNAIQPFLGGQFHEYVFATQGTKALPKYYAESLALGFEAIEISDNTVPLTDKERRRQIRAAVRAGLIVYGEVGSKDTLSNPALLIGQAEICFEAGAALVLVEAAELVRKGRLIEKTLSLLTGSLDMSRVMIELPGPWISDVRGCDIEDMKKALVNALGSDVNLANVPPSSIIDTEATRNGLGTAGPPKNS
;
A
#
# COMPACT_ATOMS: atom_id res chain seq x y z
N MET A 1 -7.04 -17.67 -22.41
CA MET A 1 -6.50 -16.30 -22.21
C MET A 1 -6.39 -15.64 -23.59
N LYS A 2 -6.81 -14.37 -23.71
CA LYS A 2 -6.58 -13.61 -24.95
C LYS A 2 -5.08 -13.39 -25.06
N LYS A 3 -4.49 -13.62 -26.25
CA LYS A 3 -3.07 -13.33 -26.50
C LYS A 3 -2.79 -11.86 -26.28
N PRO A 4 -1.74 -11.51 -25.51
CA PRO A 4 -1.37 -10.11 -25.33
C PRO A 4 -0.84 -9.53 -26.66
N PRO A 5 -1.00 -8.21 -26.90
CA PRO A 5 -0.34 -7.57 -28.02
C PRO A 5 1.18 -7.70 -27.87
N PHE A 6 1.89 -7.79 -29.00
CA PHE A 6 3.35 -7.93 -29.02
C PHE A 6 3.87 -9.14 -28.24
N GLU A 7 3.17 -10.27 -28.27
CA GLU A 7 3.54 -11.52 -27.54
C GLU A 7 4.98 -11.99 -27.83
N PHE A 8 5.54 -11.60 -28.96
CA PHE A 8 6.94 -11.91 -29.33
C PHE A 8 8.00 -11.14 -28.51
N VAL A 9 7.58 -10.11 -27.74
CA VAL A 9 8.47 -9.36 -26.86
C VAL A 9 8.51 -10.07 -25.52
N PRO A 10 9.65 -10.66 -25.11
CA PRO A 10 9.73 -11.36 -23.83
C PRO A 10 9.68 -10.38 -22.66
N LEU A 11 8.92 -10.72 -21.62
CA LEU A 11 8.91 -10.01 -20.35
C LEU A 11 9.78 -10.72 -19.31
N PRO A 12 10.32 -10.01 -18.30
CA PRO A 12 11.13 -10.59 -17.26
C PRO A 12 10.39 -11.71 -16.52
N LYS A 13 11.01 -12.89 -16.40
CA LYS A 13 10.44 -14.05 -15.71
C LYS A 13 10.27 -13.83 -14.21
N ALA A 14 11.04 -12.91 -13.63
CA ALA A 14 10.97 -12.56 -12.21
C ALA A 14 9.65 -11.86 -11.84
N ARG A 15 8.94 -11.26 -12.82
CA ARG A 15 7.67 -10.59 -12.53
C ARG A 15 6.53 -11.57 -12.38
N SER A 16 5.99 -11.70 -11.17
CA SER A 16 4.82 -12.53 -10.91
C SER A 16 3.54 -11.86 -11.43
N THR A 17 2.79 -12.60 -12.27
CA THR A 17 1.47 -12.17 -12.76
C THR A 17 0.32 -12.95 -12.12
N ARG A 18 0.61 -14.01 -11.36
CA ARG A 18 -0.42 -14.87 -10.73
C ARG A 18 -0.86 -14.31 -9.39
N LYS A 19 -2.17 -14.19 -9.19
CA LYS A 19 -2.77 -13.80 -7.90
C LYS A 19 -3.24 -15.04 -7.11
N PRO A 20 -3.25 -14.99 -5.77
CA PRO A 20 -2.71 -13.93 -4.91
C PRO A 20 -1.17 -13.90 -4.93
N ARG A 21 -0.59 -12.68 -4.88
CA ARG A 21 0.86 -12.50 -4.86
C ARG A 21 1.40 -12.50 -3.44
N ALA A 22 2.54 -13.15 -3.22
CA ALA A 22 3.36 -12.96 -2.01
C ALA A 22 4.28 -11.75 -2.15
N ASN A 23 4.88 -11.57 -3.35
CA ASN A 23 5.75 -10.45 -3.70
C ASN A 23 5.24 -9.76 -4.97
N GLY A 24 5.73 -8.57 -5.24
CA GLY A 24 5.32 -7.78 -6.39
C GLY A 24 3.90 -7.23 -6.27
N ARG A 25 3.38 -7.10 -5.05
CA ARG A 25 2.07 -6.52 -4.82
C ARG A 25 2.04 -5.06 -5.22
N THR A 26 0.92 -4.64 -5.77
CA THR A 26 0.63 -3.25 -6.07
C THR A 26 -0.64 -2.83 -5.35
N MET A 27 -0.53 -1.79 -4.53
CA MET A 27 -1.63 -1.16 -3.83
C MET A 27 -1.98 0.17 -4.49
N ILE A 28 -3.21 0.32 -4.93
CA ILE A 28 -3.72 1.60 -5.45
C ILE A 28 -4.38 2.44 -4.34
N VAL A 29 -4.40 3.75 -4.54
CA VAL A 29 -5.15 4.69 -3.69
C VAL A 29 -6.48 5.01 -4.34
N ASP A 30 -7.58 4.62 -3.69
CA ASP A 30 -8.94 5.04 -4.04
C ASP A 30 -9.33 6.22 -3.14
N ASP A 31 -9.20 7.43 -3.66
CA ASP A 31 -9.50 8.68 -2.97
C ASP A 31 -10.92 9.21 -3.26
N GLY A 32 -11.78 8.35 -3.77
CA GLY A 32 -13.14 8.72 -4.12
C GLY A 32 -13.52 8.36 -5.56
N LEU A 33 -12.84 7.40 -6.17
CA LEU A 33 -13.12 6.98 -7.55
C LEU A 33 -14.60 6.65 -7.76
N PRO A 34 -15.24 7.17 -8.81
CA PRO A 34 -16.58 6.73 -9.22
C PRO A 34 -16.61 5.23 -9.53
N LEU A 35 -17.73 4.57 -9.28
CA LEU A 35 -17.86 3.13 -9.51
C LEU A 35 -17.62 2.75 -10.99
N ALA A 36 -18.00 3.60 -11.95
CA ALA A 36 -17.72 3.40 -13.36
C ALA A 36 -16.22 3.37 -13.64
N TYR A 37 -15.49 4.37 -13.14
CA TYR A 37 -14.03 4.41 -13.26
C TYR A 37 -13.37 3.16 -12.63
N ALA A 38 -13.82 2.75 -11.44
CA ALA A 38 -13.28 1.54 -10.81
C ALA A 38 -13.52 0.28 -11.66
N ARG A 39 -14.65 0.17 -12.39
CA ARG A 39 -14.90 -0.92 -13.33
C ARG A 39 -13.94 -0.91 -14.52
N ASP A 40 -13.75 0.25 -15.12
CA ASP A 40 -12.86 0.40 -16.27
C ASP A 40 -11.40 0.15 -15.87
N LEU A 41 -10.98 0.65 -14.73
CA LEU A 41 -9.67 0.38 -14.15
C LEU A 41 -9.44 -1.11 -13.92
N VAL A 42 -10.41 -1.81 -13.32
CA VAL A 42 -10.31 -3.26 -13.07
C VAL A 42 -10.31 -4.04 -14.37
N ALA A 43 -11.10 -3.62 -15.37
CA ALA A 43 -11.11 -4.27 -16.69
C ALA A 43 -9.79 -4.11 -17.43
N LEU A 44 -9.09 -2.98 -17.27
CA LEU A 44 -7.82 -2.70 -17.92
C LEU A 44 -6.63 -3.31 -17.17
N GLY A 45 -6.54 -3.09 -15.87
CA GLY A 45 -5.33 -3.34 -15.07
C GLY A 45 -5.58 -4.15 -13.80
N GLY A 46 -6.76 -4.75 -13.63
CA GLY A 46 -7.12 -5.48 -12.41
C GLY A 46 -6.16 -6.61 -12.06
N ASP A 47 -5.56 -7.25 -13.06
CA ASP A 47 -4.56 -8.30 -12.85
C ASP A 47 -3.27 -7.80 -12.19
N TYR A 48 -3.01 -6.50 -12.27
CA TYR A 48 -1.82 -5.86 -11.69
C TYR A 48 -2.07 -5.20 -10.33
N ILE A 49 -3.34 -5.16 -9.87
CA ILE A 49 -3.73 -4.55 -8.59
C ILE A 49 -4.01 -5.64 -7.56
N ASP A 50 -3.37 -5.59 -6.40
CA ASP A 50 -3.57 -6.55 -5.31
C ASP A 50 -4.40 -5.97 -4.16
N LEU A 51 -4.18 -4.70 -3.86
CA LEU A 51 -4.82 -3.99 -2.75
C LEU A 51 -5.41 -2.66 -3.23
N ALA A 52 -6.53 -2.25 -2.63
CA ALA A 52 -7.15 -0.94 -2.87
C ALA A 52 -7.38 -0.21 -1.53
N LYS A 53 -6.59 0.82 -1.27
CA LYS A 53 -6.69 1.67 -0.09
C LYS A 53 -7.82 2.69 -0.28
N ILE A 54 -8.94 2.54 0.43
CA ILE A 54 -9.95 3.59 0.52
C ILE A 54 -9.37 4.68 1.42
N LYS A 55 -8.90 5.75 0.78
CA LYS A 55 -8.02 6.75 1.40
C LYS A 55 -8.71 7.53 2.50
N THR A 56 -8.00 7.77 3.59
CA THR A 56 -8.42 8.61 4.71
C THR A 56 -9.83 8.24 5.21
N GLY A 57 -10.67 9.22 5.53
CA GLY A 57 -12.07 9.03 5.93
C GLY A 57 -13.09 9.09 4.80
N THR A 58 -12.66 9.01 3.54
CA THR A 58 -13.57 9.13 2.38
C THR A 58 -14.70 8.10 2.42
N ALA A 59 -14.46 6.92 2.98
CA ALA A 59 -15.49 5.89 3.17
C ALA A 59 -16.74 6.41 3.89
N ARG A 60 -16.60 7.37 4.81
CA ARG A 60 -17.71 7.99 5.57
C ARG A 60 -18.60 8.86 4.68
N LEU A 61 -18.08 9.36 3.57
CA LEU A 61 -18.75 10.31 2.66
C LEU A 61 -19.47 9.62 1.49
N TYR A 62 -19.20 8.33 1.25
CA TYR A 62 -19.88 7.59 0.19
C TYR A 62 -21.36 7.32 0.54
N PRO A 63 -22.26 7.33 -0.44
CA PRO A 63 -23.53 6.64 -0.30
C PRO A 63 -23.26 5.15 -0.03
N ARG A 64 -23.82 4.61 1.07
CA ARG A 64 -23.54 3.24 1.53
C ARG A 64 -23.63 2.18 0.42
N LYS A 65 -24.70 2.23 -0.40
CA LYS A 65 -24.90 1.28 -1.51
C LYS A 65 -23.77 1.34 -2.54
N GLN A 66 -23.22 2.53 -2.81
CA GLN A 66 -22.11 2.68 -3.78
C GLN A 66 -20.82 2.12 -3.23
N LEU A 67 -20.50 2.41 -1.96
CA LEU A 67 -19.33 1.85 -1.31
C LEU A 67 -19.37 0.32 -1.32
N VAL A 68 -20.46 -0.29 -0.86
CA VAL A 68 -20.62 -1.76 -0.85
C VAL A 68 -20.47 -2.37 -2.24
N LYS A 69 -21.04 -1.74 -3.29
CA LYS A 69 -20.87 -2.20 -4.68
C LYS A 69 -19.40 -2.14 -5.11
N LYS A 70 -18.68 -1.08 -4.75
CA LYS A 70 -17.26 -0.91 -5.08
C LYS A 70 -16.40 -1.97 -4.37
N LEU A 71 -16.59 -2.17 -3.06
CA LEU A 71 -15.86 -3.19 -2.31
C LEU A 71 -16.11 -4.60 -2.89
N LYS A 72 -17.36 -4.90 -3.27
CA LYS A 72 -17.68 -6.16 -3.94
C LYS A 72 -16.99 -6.29 -5.30
N LEU A 73 -16.88 -5.20 -6.08
CA LEU A 73 -16.17 -5.19 -7.36
C LEU A 73 -14.69 -5.55 -7.15
N TYR A 74 -14.01 -4.90 -6.22
CA TYR A 74 -12.62 -5.17 -5.91
C TYR A 74 -12.41 -6.62 -5.49
N ARG A 75 -13.15 -7.11 -4.50
CA ARG A 75 -13.02 -8.50 -4.01
C ARG A 75 -13.27 -9.54 -5.09
N LYS A 76 -14.29 -9.32 -5.97
CA LYS A 76 -14.57 -10.24 -7.09
C LYS A 76 -13.41 -10.40 -8.06
N ASN A 77 -12.51 -9.40 -8.12
CA ASN A 77 -11.33 -9.38 -8.98
C ASN A 77 -10.03 -9.66 -8.21
N ALA A 78 -10.12 -10.31 -7.05
CA ALA A 78 -8.99 -10.63 -6.18
C ALA A 78 -8.15 -9.38 -5.84
N ILE A 79 -8.84 -8.24 -5.63
CA ILE A 79 -8.26 -6.99 -5.11
C ILE A 79 -8.82 -6.81 -3.71
N GLN A 80 -7.97 -6.78 -2.69
CA GLN A 80 -8.40 -6.63 -1.31
C GLN A 80 -8.59 -5.15 -0.95
N PRO A 81 -9.83 -4.67 -0.72
CA PRO A 81 -10.06 -3.32 -0.27
C PRO A 81 -9.83 -3.19 1.22
N PHE A 82 -9.23 -2.08 1.65
CA PHE A 82 -9.02 -1.77 3.05
C PHE A 82 -9.19 -0.28 3.36
N LEU A 83 -9.41 0.04 4.62
CA LEU A 83 -9.53 1.42 5.11
C LEU A 83 -8.17 1.98 5.47
N GLY A 84 -7.84 3.18 4.95
CA GLY A 84 -6.65 3.91 5.30
C GLY A 84 -6.62 4.34 6.77
N GLY A 85 -5.42 4.36 7.38
CA GLY A 85 -5.20 4.51 8.81
C GLY A 85 -5.69 5.83 9.39
N GLN A 86 -5.61 6.93 8.66
CA GLN A 86 -6.07 8.23 9.15
C GLN A 86 -7.56 8.25 9.55
N PHE A 87 -8.39 7.36 8.99
CA PHE A 87 -9.77 7.23 9.44
C PHE A 87 -9.86 6.55 10.82
N HIS A 88 -9.04 5.55 11.06
CA HIS A 88 -8.90 4.92 12.37
C HIS A 88 -8.35 5.92 13.40
N GLU A 89 -7.33 6.70 13.03
CA GLU A 89 -6.78 7.78 13.88
C GLU A 89 -7.86 8.80 14.24
N TYR A 90 -8.67 9.24 13.27
CA TYR A 90 -9.78 10.17 13.50
C TYR A 90 -10.79 9.61 14.51
N VAL A 91 -11.21 8.34 14.36
CA VAL A 91 -12.15 7.71 15.29
C VAL A 91 -11.55 7.60 16.70
N PHE A 92 -10.27 7.21 16.77
CA PHE A 92 -9.57 7.12 18.04
C PHE A 92 -9.44 8.48 18.74
N ALA A 93 -9.03 9.51 18.01
CA ALA A 93 -8.84 10.86 18.55
C ALA A 93 -10.15 11.52 19.02
N THR A 94 -11.22 11.36 18.23
CA THR A 94 -12.48 12.07 18.50
C THR A 94 -13.44 11.32 19.43
N GLN A 95 -13.38 9.99 19.45
CA GLN A 95 -14.34 9.15 20.21
C GLN A 95 -13.65 8.19 21.20
N GLY A 96 -12.33 8.13 21.19
CA GLY A 96 -11.54 7.31 22.10
C GLY A 96 -11.59 5.80 21.78
N THR A 97 -10.85 5.03 22.56
CA THR A 97 -10.72 3.57 22.39
C THR A 97 -12.06 2.82 22.43
N LYS A 98 -13.04 3.34 23.17
CA LYS A 98 -14.36 2.68 23.32
C LYS A 98 -15.15 2.60 22.01
N ALA A 99 -14.87 3.47 21.05
CA ALA A 99 -15.53 3.47 19.75
C ALA A 99 -14.92 2.49 18.75
N LEU A 100 -13.67 2.06 18.94
CA LEU A 100 -12.96 1.19 18.00
C LEU A 100 -13.66 -0.14 17.72
N PRO A 101 -14.25 -0.85 18.71
CA PRO A 101 -15.00 -2.09 18.42
C PRO A 101 -16.17 -1.86 17.45
N LYS A 102 -16.88 -0.73 17.57
CA LYS A 102 -17.97 -0.37 16.66
C LYS A 102 -17.43 -0.05 15.27
N TYR A 103 -16.29 0.63 15.17
CA TYR A 103 -15.62 0.92 13.90
C TYR A 103 -15.20 -0.38 13.19
N TYR A 104 -14.63 -1.34 13.91
CA TYR A 104 -14.24 -2.64 13.33
C TYR A 104 -15.46 -3.44 12.86
N ALA A 105 -16.51 -3.50 13.65
CA ALA A 105 -17.75 -4.19 13.28
C ALA A 105 -18.41 -3.58 12.03
N GLU A 106 -18.45 -2.24 11.95
CA GLU A 106 -18.99 -1.54 10.77
C GLU A 106 -18.11 -1.76 9.52
N SER A 107 -16.79 -1.79 9.69
CA SER A 107 -15.86 -2.09 8.59
C SER A 107 -16.15 -3.46 7.98
N LEU A 108 -16.28 -4.49 8.81
CA LEU A 108 -16.64 -5.85 8.38
C LEU A 108 -18.03 -5.91 7.74
N ALA A 109 -19.03 -5.24 8.33
CA ALA A 109 -20.40 -5.20 7.81
C ALA A 109 -20.52 -4.52 6.44
N LEU A 110 -19.64 -3.56 6.14
CA LEU A 110 -19.54 -2.94 4.82
C LEU A 110 -18.85 -3.84 3.79
N GLY A 111 -18.05 -4.80 4.26
CA GLY A 111 -17.30 -5.72 3.42
C GLY A 111 -15.83 -5.38 3.25
N PHE A 112 -15.26 -4.56 4.13
CA PHE A 112 -13.81 -4.49 4.28
C PHE A 112 -13.30 -5.74 4.98
N GLU A 113 -12.17 -6.25 4.53
CA GLU A 113 -11.51 -7.39 5.14
C GLU A 113 -10.27 -6.96 5.93
N ALA A 114 -9.76 -5.76 5.63
CA ALA A 114 -8.56 -5.22 6.23
C ALA A 114 -8.71 -3.73 6.60
N ILE A 115 -7.88 -3.30 7.54
CA ILE A 115 -7.69 -1.89 7.91
C ILE A 115 -6.20 -1.60 8.08
N GLU A 116 -5.85 -0.33 7.94
CA GLU A 116 -4.54 0.18 8.30
C GLU A 116 -4.57 0.80 9.70
N ILE A 117 -3.50 0.63 10.45
CA ILE A 117 -3.26 1.32 11.71
C ILE A 117 -1.95 2.08 11.58
N SER A 118 -2.06 3.39 11.68
CA SER A 118 -1.01 4.39 11.50
C SER A 118 -1.00 5.40 12.65
N ASP A 119 -0.01 6.26 12.68
CA ASP A 119 0.13 7.37 13.63
C ASP A 119 0.60 8.68 12.96
N ASN A 120 0.09 8.92 11.75
CA ASN A 120 0.47 10.07 10.93
C ASN A 120 -0.03 11.41 11.51
N THR A 121 -1.25 11.43 12.05
CA THR A 121 -1.91 12.64 12.59
C THR A 121 -2.17 12.53 14.07
N VAL A 122 -2.21 11.32 14.60
CA VAL A 122 -2.44 11.04 16.02
C VAL A 122 -1.36 10.09 16.53
N PRO A 123 -0.37 10.60 17.26
CA PRO A 123 0.74 9.77 17.75
C PRO A 123 0.27 8.59 18.58
N LEU A 124 0.89 7.44 18.39
CA LEU A 124 0.67 6.23 19.18
C LEU A 124 1.94 5.85 19.93
N THR A 125 1.81 5.53 21.19
CA THR A 125 2.85 4.78 21.91
C THR A 125 2.92 3.34 21.38
N ASP A 126 4.06 2.68 21.53
CA ASP A 126 4.22 1.26 21.15
C ASP A 126 3.17 0.37 21.82
N LYS A 127 2.83 0.67 23.07
CA LYS A 127 1.79 -0.04 23.83
C LYS A 127 0.40 0.13 23.19
N GLU A 128 0.07 1.32 22.75
CA GLU A 128 -1.21 1.62 22.11
C GLU A 128 -1.27 1.01 20.72
N ARG A 129 -0.20 1.12 19.94
CA ARG A 129 -0.06 0.47 18.63
C ARG A 129 -0.31 -1.04 18.74
N ARG A 130 0.40 -1.73 19.65
CA ARG A 130 0.19 -3.16 19.92
C ARG A 130 -1.26 -3.48 20.32
N ARG A 131 -1.85 -2.67 21.21
CA ARG A 131 -3.20 -2.87 21.69
C ARG A 131 -4.24 -2.74 20.58
N GLN A 132 -4.11 -1.71 19.74
CA GLN A 132 -5.05 -1.42 18.66
C GLN A 132 -4.96 -2.46 17.57
N ILE A 133 -3.75 -2.87 17.15
CA ILE A 133 -3.54 -3.95 16.16
C ILE A 133 -4.17 -5.25 16.68
N ARG A 134 -3.83 -5.67 17.90
CA ARG A 134 -4.41 -6.89 18.50
C ARG A 134 -5.93 -6.83 18.63
N ALA A 135 -6.49 -5.66 18.92
CA ALA A 135 -7.95 -5.50 19.02
C ALA A 135 -8.63 -5.67 17.66
N ALA A 136 -8.08 -5.09 16.61
CA ALA A 136 -8.60 -5.23 15.24
C ALA A 136 -8.47 -6.68 14.72
N VAL A 137 -7.33 -7.35 14.97
CA VAL A 137 -7.12 -8.77 14.63
C VAL A 137 -8.13 -9.66 15.36
N ARG A 138 -8.37 -9.44 16.66
CA ARG A 138 -9.39 -10.18 17.42
C ARG A 138 -10.81 -9.92 16.93
N ALA A 139 -11.07 -8.77 16.33
CA ALA A 139 -12.35 -8.46 15.70
C ALA A 139 -12.54 -9.17 14.34
N GLY A 140 -11.52 -9.86 13.81
CA GLY A 140 -11.56 -10.60 12.56
C GLY A 140 -11.04 -9.81 11.34
N LEU A 141 -10.42 -8.65 11.55
CA LEU A 141 -9.82 -7.85 10.49
C LEU A 141 -8.35 -8.24 10.25
N ILE A 142 -7.95 -8.25 9.01
CA ILE A 142 -6.53 -8.20 8.63
C ILE A 142 -6.03 -6.78 8.93
N VAL A 143 -4.84 -6.67 9.52
CA VAL A 143 -4.26 -5.38 9.86
C VAL A 143 -2.99 -5.12 9.07
N TYR A 144 -2.88 -3.92 8.52
CA TYR A 144 -1.66 -3.36 7.96
C TYR A 144 -1.15 -2.28 8.91
N GLY A 145 0.12 -2.38 9.34
CA GLY A 145 0.76 -1.33 10.10
C GLY A 145 1.40 -0.31 9.15
N GLU A 146 1.41 0.95 9.49
CA GLU A 146 2.18 1.97 8.78
C GLU A 146 3.26 2.52 9.70
N VAL A 147 4.48 2.68 9.18
CA VAL A 147 5.65 3.20 9.90
C VAL A 147 6.44 4.16 9.03
N GLY A 148 7.17 5.07 9.66
CA GLY A 148 7.93 6.11 9.00
C GLY A 148 7.24 7.47 9.05
N SER A 149 7.98 8.50 8.61
CA SER A 149 7.52 9.88 8.61
C SER A 149 7.51 10.45 7.19
N LYS A 150 6.51 11.29 6.91
CA LYS A 150 6.41 12.04 5.65
C LYS A 150 7.32 13.25 5.63
N ASP A 151 7.62 13.79 6.79
CA ASP A 151 8.26 15.09 6.93
C ASP A 151 9.74 14.99 7.35
N THR A 152 10.10 13.95 8.10
CA THR A 152 11.46 13.78 8.65
C THR A 152 11.96 12.37 8.43
N LEU A 153 13.28 12.24 8.18
CA LEU A 153 13.92 10.92 8.14
C LEU A 153 13.99 10.34 9.54
N SER A 154 13.43 9.16 9.70
CA SER A 154 13.53 8.39 10.93
C SER A 154 14.91 7.74 11.06
N ASN A 155 15.31 7.44 12.28
CA ASN A 155 16.43 6.53 12.48
C ASN A 155 16.03 5.12 11.95
N PRO A 156 16.82 4.49 11.08
CA PRO A 156 16.48 3.18 10.53
C PRO A 156 16.20 2.10 11.59
N ALA A 157 16.89 2.14 12.73
CA ALA A 157 16.63 1.21 13.83
C ALA A 157 15.25 1.42 14.47
N LEU A 158 14.78 2.67 14.57
CA LEU A 158 13.43 2.99 15.04
C LEU A 158 12.38 2.48 14.06
N LEU A 159 12.60 2.70 12.78
CA LEU A 159 11.71 2.23 11.71
C LEU A 159 11.55 0.70 11.74
N ILE A 160 12.66 -0.03 11.86
CA ILE A 160 12.68 -1.49 11.99
C ILE A 160 11.94 -1.92 13.25
N GLY A 161 12.27 -1.33 14.42
CA GLY A 161 11.61 -1.67 15.68
C GLY A 161 10.10 -1.43 15.66
N GLN A 162 9.63 -0.34 15.02
CA GLN A 162 8.20 -0.09 14.84
C GLN A 162 7.53 -1.14 13.92
N ALA A 163 8.21 -1.56 12.86
CA ALA A 163 7.72 -2.61 11.97
C ALA A 163 7.61 -3.96 12.72
N GLU A 164 8.63 -4.32 13.50
CA GLU A 164 8.61 -5.52 14.34
C GLU A 164 7.46 -5.49 15.35
N ILE A 165 7.22 -4.35 16.01
CA ILE A 165 6.07 -4.15 16.89
C ILE A 165 4.75 -4.42 16.19
N CYS A 166 4.60 -3.95 14.95
CA CYS A 166 3.41 -4.23 14.16
C CYS A 166 3.24 -5.73 13.88
N PHE A 167 4.33 -6.40 13.46
CA PHE A 167 4.30 -7.84 13.17
C PHE A 167 4.02 -8.70 14.40
N GLU A 168 4.65 -8.40 15.53
CA GLU A 168 4.41 -9.09 16.83
C GLU A 168 2.98 -8.89 17.34
N ALA A 169 2.37 -7.77 17.01
CA ALA A 169 0.99 -7.49 17.35
C ALA A 169 -0.03 -8.20 16.44
N GLY A 170 0.41 -8.74 15.29
CA GLY A 170 -0.40 -9.51 14.36
C GLY A 170 -0.69 -8.79 13.04
N ALA A 171 0.04 -7.71 12.70
CA ALA A 171 -0.09 -7.10 11.38
C ALA A 171 0.36 -8.08 10.28
N ALA A 172 -0.41 -8.17 9.22
CA ALA A 172 -0.08 -9.02 8.07
C ALA A 172 0.98 -8.39 7.17
N LEU A 173 0.89 -7.07 7.00
CA LEU A 173 1.82 -6.24 6.21
C LEU A 173 2.23 -5.02 7.03
N VAL A 174 3.38 -4.46 6.69
CA VAL A 174 3.81 -3.14 7.15
C VAL A 174 4.06 -2.25 5.93
N LEU A 175 3.48 -1.07 5.95
CA LEU A 175 3.66 -0.01 4.98
C LEU A 175 4.78 0.91 5.47
N VAL A 176 5.75 1.19 4.61
CA VAL A 176 6.91 2.04 4.91
C VAL A 176 6.91 3.22 3.94
N GLU A 177 6.96 4.44 4.46
CA GLU A 177 7.03 5.64 3.63
C GLU A 177 8.29 5.66 2.77
N ALA A 178 8.13 5.89 1.45
CA ALA A 178 9.27 5.94 0.53
C ALA A 178 10.24 7.10 0.83
N ALA A 179 9.77 8.17 1.48
CA ALA A 179 10.63 9.26 1.92
C ALA A 179 11.74 8.80 2.88
N GLU A 180 11.57 7.68 3.56
CA GLU A 180 12.58 7.05 4.41
C GLU A 180 13.70 6.34 3.60
N LEU A 181 13.42 5.99 2.34
CA LEU A 181 14.30 5.18 1.49
C LEU A 181 14.87 5.95 0.29
N VAL A 182 14.17 7.00 -0.14
CA VAL A 182 14.53 7.76 -1.35
C VAL A 182 14.50 9.24 -1.04
N ARG A 183 15.58 9.95 -1.35
CA ARG A 183 15.69 11.40 -1.20
C ARG A 183 16.19 12.02 -2.51
N LYS A 184 15.44 13.00 -3.04
CA LYS A 184 15.77 13.66 -4.33
C LYS A 184 16.03 12.67 -5.46
N GLY A 185 15.16 11.65 -5.59
CA GLY A 185 15.28 10.60 -6.60
C GLY A 185 16.43 9.61 -6.40
N ARG A 186 17.18 9.71 -5.29
CA ARG A 186 18.31 8.81 -4.97
C ARG A 186 18.00 7.96 -3.76
N LEU A 187 18.34 6.69 -3.84
CA LEU A 187 18.21 5.75 -2.72
C LEU A 187 19.13 6.12 -1.55
N ILE A 188 18.59 5.96 -0.35
CA ILE A 188 19.37 5.98 0.88
C ILE A 188 19.81 4.54 1.15
N GLU A 189 20.89 4.13 0.48
CA GLU A 189 21.37 2.74 0.44
C GLU A 189 21.53 2.12 1.83
N LYS A 190 22.03 2.89 2.80
CA LYS A 190 22.19 2.42 4.19
C LYS A 190 20.85 2.02 4.81
N THR A 191 19.81 2.84 4.66
CA THR A 191 18.48 2.54 5.21
C THR A 191 17.87 1.34 4.48
N LEU A 192 17.98 1.29 3.16
CA LEU A 192 17.48 0.18 2.35
C LEU A 192 18.16 -1.14 2.75
N SER A 193 19.48 -1.16 2.84
CA SER A 193 20.24 -2.35 3.27
C SER A 193 19.83 -2.84 4.65
N LEU A 194 19.63 -1.92 5.60
CA LEU A 194 19.22 -2.28 6.95
C LEU A 194 17.79 -2.88 6.96
N LEU A 195 16.85 -2.27 6.23
CA LEU A 195 15.49 -2.79 6.13
C LEU A 195 15.44 -4.18 5.47
N THR A 196 16.11 -4.34 4.33
CA THR A 196 16.15 -5.62 3.61
C THR A 196 16.89 -6.72 4.36
N GLY A 197 17.86 -6.37 5.17
CA GLY A 197 18.59 -7.30 6.02
C GLY A 197 17.87 -7.68 7.33
N SER A 198 16.90 -6.87 7.77
CA SER A 198 16.24 -7.05 9.07
C SER A 198 14.79 -7.53 8.94
N LEU A 199 14.09 -7.18 7.86
CA LEU A 199 12.66 -7.46 7.70
C LEU A 199 12.39 -8.43 6.55
N ASP A 200 11.35 -9.23 6.70
CA ASP A 200 10.80 -10.02 5.59
C ASP A 200 10.11 -9.09 4.58
N MET A 201 10.80 -8.79 3.48
CA MET A 201 10.32 -7.86 2.44
C MET A 201 9.06 -8.36 1.74
N SER A 202 8.71 -9.64 1.85
CA SER A 202 7.40 -10.14 1.39
C SER A 202 6.24 -9.57 2.18
N ARG A 203 6.50 -9.10 3.40
CA ARG A 203 5.53 -8.48 4.31
C ARG A 203 5.66 -6.97 4.43
N VAL A 204 6.58 -6.37 3.67
CA VAL A 204 6.77 -4.91 3.63
C VAL A 204 6.27 -4.38 2.29
N MET A 205 5.54 -3.28 2.30
CA MET A 205 5.19 -2.50 1.13
C MET A 205 5.74 -1.09 1.25
N ILE A 206 6.30 -0.55 0.18
CA ILE A 206 6.88 0.80 0.17
C ILE A 206 5.85 1.76 -0.39
N GLU A 207 5.43 2.73 0.41
CA GLU A 207 4.44 3.74 0.03
C GLU A 207 5.07 4.85 -0.79
N LEU A 208 4.71 4.95 -2.05
CA LEU A 208 5.07 6.10 -2.87
C LEU A 208 4.41 7.37 -2.30
N PRO A 209 5.13 8.50 -2.30
CA PRO A 209 4.53 9.76 -1.90
C PRO A 209 3.47 10.17 -2.92
N GLY A 210 2.51 10.97 -2.50
CA GLY A 210 1.48 11.50 -3.38
C GLY A 210 1.39 13.01 -3.34
N PRO A 211 0.50 13.60 -4.14
CA PRO A 211 0.34 15.05 -4.24
C PRO A 211 -0.16 15.71 -2.94
N TRP A 212 -0.46 14.93 -1.92
CA TRP A 212 -0.81 15.40 -0.58
C TRP A 212 0.39 15.72 0.31
N ILE A 213 1.63 15.45 -0.16
CA ILE A 213 2.87 15.81 0.52
C ILE A 213 3.41 17.07 -0.14
N SER A 214 3.72 18.08 0.68
CA SER A 214 4.32 19.33 0.20
C SER A 214 5.64 19.06 -0.52
N ASP A 215 5.90 19.85 -1.57
CA ASP A 215 7.13 19.79 -2.38
C ASP A 215 7.37 18.48 -3.15
N VAL A 216 6.40 17.55 -3.21
CA VAL A 216 6.46 16.35 -4.04
C VAL A 216 5.81 16.63 -5.40
N ARG A 217 6.60 16.51 -6.45
CA ARG A 217 6.15 16.63 -7.85
C ARG A 217 5.93 15.25 -8.46
N GLY A 218 5.16 15.18 -9.54
CA GLY A 218 4.91 13.92 -10.25
C GLY A 218 6.20 13.23 -10.71
N CYS A 219 7.22 13.98 -11.15
CA CYS A 219 8.53 13.43 -11.53
C CYS A 219 9.27 12.79 -10.34
N ASP A 220 9.11 13.33 -9.13
CA ASP A 220 9.75 12.76 -7.93
C ASP A 220 9.15 11.38 -7.60
N ILE A 221 7.84 11.21 -7.80
CA ILE A 221 7.15 9.92 -7.62
C ILE A 221 7.66 8.88 -8.63
N GLU A 222 7.78 9.29 -9.90
CA GLU A 222 8.29 8.41 -10.97
C GLU A 222 9.75 8.02 -10.74
N ASP A 223 10.59 8.96 -10.30
CA ASP A 223 12.00 8.69 -9.99
C ASP A 223 12.13 7.75 -8.78
N MET A 224 11.30 7.92 -7.75
CA MET A 224 11.26 6.99 -6.61
C MET A 224 10.82 5.59 -7.02
N LYS A 225 9.74 5.48 -7.79
CA LYS A 225 9.25 4.20 -8.31
C LYS A 225 10.33 3.47 -9.09
N LYS A 226 10.99 4.18 -10.02
CA LYS A 226 12.10 3.66 -10.84
C LYS A 226 13.29 3.22 -9.97
N ALA A 227 13.70 4.04 -8.99
CA ALA A 227 14.80 3.72 -8.11
C ALA A 227 14.53 2.45 -7.29
N LEU A 228 13.31 2.30 -6.77
CA LEU A 228 12.89 1.12 -5.99
C LEU A 228 12.83 -0.15 -6.85
N VAL A 229 12.28 -0.07 -8.07
CA VAL A 229 12.25 -1.21 -8.99
C VAL A 229 13.66 -1.63 -9.41
N ASN A 230 14.56 -0.67 -9.68
CA ASN A 230 15.94 -0.96 -10.05
C ASN A 230 16.76 -1.59 -8.92
N ALA A 231 16.48 -1.20 -7.66
CA ALA A 231 17.24 -1.69 -6.51
C ALA A 231 16.69 -3.01 -5.94
N LEU A 232 15.36 -3.17 -5.92
CA LEU A 232 14.67 -4.29 -5.27
C LEU A 232 14.08 -5.29 -6.27
N GLY A 233 14.18 -4.99 -7.56
CA GLY A 233 13.66 -5.86 -8.62
C GLY A 233 12.19 -5.61 -8.96
N SER A 234 11.74 -6.32 -10.02
CA SER A 234 10.38 -6.21 -10.55
C SER A 234 9.29 -6.59 -9.53
N ASP A 235 9.62 -7.43 -8.57
CA ASP A 235 8.70 -7.96 -7.56
C ASP A 235 8.76 -7.19 -6.20
N VAL A 236 9.27 -5.95 -6.21
CA VAL A 236 9.11 -5.04 -5.06
C VAL A 236 7.63 -4.76 -4.77
N ASN A 237 7.21 -4.79 -3.51
CA ASN A 237 5.85 -4.42 -3.13
C ASN A 237 5.72 -2.90 -3.09
N LEU A 238 4.85 -2.32 -3.94
CA LEU A 238 4.63 -0.88 -4.05
C LEU A 238 3.21 -0.50 -3.59
N ALA A 239 3.15 0.50 -2.75
CA ALA A 239 1.91 1.06 -2.24
C ALA A 239 1.72 2.53 -2.71
N ASN A 240 0.53 3.06 -2.52
CA ASN A 240 0.11 4.39 -2.94
C ASN A 240 0.27 4.67 -4.44
N VAL A 241 0.16 3.63 -5.27
CA VAL A 241 0.19 3.80 -6.72
C VAL A 241 -1.08 4.50 -7.18
N PRO A 242 -0.97 5.62 -7.94
CA PRO A 242 -2.15 6.25 -8.52
C PRO A 242 -2.89 5.30 -9.45
N PRO A 243 -4.22 5.19 -9.37
CA PRO A 243 -4.99 4.30 -10.25
C PRO A 243 -4.73 4.50 -11.75
N SER A 244 -4.54 5.74 -12.17
CA SER A 244 -4.24 6.09 -13.57
C SER A 244 -2.87 5.63 -14.05
N SER A 245 -1.94 5.31 -13.15
CA SER A 245 -0.56 4.90 -13.50
C SER A 245 -0.33 3.39 -13.37
N ILE A 246 -1.38 2.57 -13.22
CA ILE A 246 -1.21 1.13 -12.98
C ILE A 246 -0.48 0.42 -14.14
N ILE A 247 -0.85 0.72 -15.38
CA ILE A 247 -0.21 0.12 -16.56
C ILE A 247 1.22 0.63 -16.73
N ASP A 248 1.47 1.92 -16.50
CA ASP A 248 2.82 2.49 -16.51
C ASP A 248 3.71 1.90 -15.41
N THR A 249 3.14 1.69 -14.21
CA THR A 249 3.86 1.02 -13.11
C THR A 249 4.23 -0.41 -13.50
N GLU A 250 3.33 -1.14 -14.14
CA GLU A 250 3.64 -2.49 -14.63
C GLU A 250 4.67 -2.47 -15.76
N ALA A 251 4.61 -1.49 -16.68
CA ALA A 251 5.64 -1.28 -17.68
C ALA A 251 7.01 -1.01 -17.05
N THR A 252 7.07 -0.17 -16.02
CA THR A 252 8.29 0.10 -15.25
C THR A 252 8.86 -1.18 -14.62
N ARG A 253 8.02 -2.02 -14.00
CA ARG A 253 8.43 -3.31 -13.39
C ARG A 253 9.01 -4.27 -14.43
N ASN A 254 8.51 -4.23 -15.65
CA ASN A 254 8.95 -5.09 -16.75
C ASN A 254 10.10 -4.50 -17.57
N GLY A 255 10.62 -3.33 -17.20
CA GLY A 255 11.69 -2.66 -17.94
C GLY A 255 11.26 -2.08 -19.28
N LEU A 256 9.94 -2.00 -19.54
CA LEU A 256 9.39 -1.40 -20.76
C LEU A 256 9.25 0.12 -20.67
N GLY A 257 9.31 0.66 -19.45
CA GLY A 257 9.18 2.09 -19.17
C GLY A 257 10.52 2.80 -19.03
N THR A 258 10.51 3.91 -18.31
CA THR A 258 11.68 4.77 -18.08
C THR A 258 12.79 4.12 -17.22
N ALA A 259 12.52 2.99 -16.58
CA ALA A 259 13.54 2.20 -15.88
C ALA A 259 14.54 1.55 -16.85
N GLY A 260 14.14 1.37 -18.11
CA GLY A 260 14.89 0.65 -19.15
C GLY A 260 14.86 -0.87 -18.93
N PRO A 261 15.40 -1.61 -19.90
CA PRO A 261 15.47 -3.07 -19.77
C PRO A 261 16.33 -3.48 -18.59
N PRO A 262 16.03 -4.64 -17.94
CA PRO A 262 16.86 -5.17 -16.88
C PRO A 262 18.32 -5.23 -17.36
N LYS A 263 19.23 -4.69 -16.56
CA LYS A 263 20.66 -4.88 -16.83
C LYS A 263 20.90 -6.39 -16.69
N ASN A 264 21.38 -7.01 -17.74
CA ASN A 264 21.70 -8.44 -17.74
C ASN A 264 22.49 -8.78 -16.48
N SER A 265 21.91 -9.58 -15.62
CA SER A 265 22.58 -10.25 -14.51
C SER A 265 23.28 -11.50 -15.00
#